data_c2cec711619131ff65aabb4b65a35bc7
#
_entry.id   c2cec711619131ff65aabb4b65a35bc7
#
_cell.length_a   1.000
_cell.length_b   1.000
_cell.length_c   1.000
_cell.angle_alpha   90.00
_cell.angle_beta   90.00
_cell.angle_gamma   90.00
#
_symmetry.space_group_name_H-M   'P 1'
#
loop_
_entity.id
_entity.type
_entity.pdbx_description
1 polymer ?
#
loop_
_entity_poly.entity_id
_entity_poly.type
_entity_poly.pdbx_seq_one_letter_code
_entity_poly.pdbx_strand_id
1 'polypeptide(L)'
;MSTAPTRCEVHVELPPHLRTLAGIVGGHEVVLQAAAPPTVRTVLDALETAYPMLRGTIRDQVTHERRAFLRFFACQQDLSLDSPDAPLPAAIASGTEPLIILGAVAGG
;
A
#
# COMPACT_ATOMS: atom_id res chain seq x y z
N MET A 1 -32.53 1.79 4.42
CA MET A 1 -31.68 0.66 4.09
C MET A 1 -30.24 1.01 4.40
N SER A 2 -29.61 0.17 5.17
CA SER A 2 -28.22 0.38 5.54
C SER A 2 -27.30 -0.21 4.48
N THR A 3 -26.32 0.55 4.05
CA THR A 3 -25.27 0.02 3.18
C THR A 3 -24.05 -0.23 4.02
N ALA A 4 -23.44 -1.40 3.83
CA ALA A 4 -22.18 -1.68 4.43
C ALA A 4 -21.12 -0.69 3.93
N PRO A 5 -20.14 -0.30 4.74
CA PRO A 5 -19.06 0.54 4.26
C PRO A 5 -18.36 -0.14 3.08
N THR A 6 -18.26 0.57 1.97
CA THR A 6 -17.56 0.06 0.80
C THR A 6 -16.10 0.49 0.81
N ARG A 7 -15.70 1.30 1.78
CA ARG A 7 -14.33 1.79 1.93
C ARG A 7 -13.89 1.67 3.36
N CYS A 8 -12.58 1.53 3.55
CA CYS A 8 -11.97 1.53 4.87
C CYS A 8 -10.75 2.44 4.85
N GLU A 9 -10.41 2.96 6.01
CA GLU A 9 -9.25 3.81 6.18
C GLU A 9 -8.04 2.95 6.46
N VAL A 10 -7.07 2.97 5.55
CA VAL A 10 -5.86 2.15 5.63
C VAL A 10 -4.67 3.06 5.78
N HIS A 11 -3.79 2.73 6.73
CA HIS A 11 -2.53 3.42 6.91
C HIS A 11 -1.47 2.69 6.10
N VAL A 12 -0.68 3.43 5.34
CA VAL A 12 0.38 2.85 4.51
C VAL A 12 1.68 3.55 4.87
N GLU A 13 2.68 2.76 5.22
CA GLU A 13 4.02 3.27 5.50
C GLU A 13 4.85 3.15 4.22
N LEU A 14 5.44 4.27 3.80
CA LEU A 14 6.22 4.34 2.56
C LEU A 14 7.71 4.44 2.87
N PRO A 15 8.56 3.84 2.02
CA PRO A 15 10.01 4.04 2.15
C PRO A 15 10.39 5.48 1.82
N PRO A 16 11.56 5.94 2.32
CA PRO A 16 11.93 7.36 2.19
C PRO A 16 11.94 7.89 0.77
N HIS A 17 12.45 7.12 -0.19
CA HIS A 17 12.53 7.62 -1.58
C HIS A 17 11.16 7.82 -2.20
N LEU A 18 10.16 7.02 -1.81
CA LEU A 18 8.81 7.20 -2.31
C LEU A 18 8.11 8.34 -1.60
N ARG A 19 8.40 8.56 -0.31
CA ARG A 19 7.87 9.73 0.38
C ARG A 19 8.37 11.03 -0.26
N THR A 20 9.65 11.06 -0.59
CA THR A 20 10.24 12.21 -1.27
C THR A 20 9.57 12.44 -2.62
N LEU A 21 9.41 11.38 -3.41
CA LEU A 21 8.79 11.47 -4.72
C LEU A 21 7.35 11.97 -4.62
N ALA A 22 6.63 11.53 -3.61
CA ALA A 22 5.23 11.91 -3.42
C ALA A 22 5.07 13.28 -2.77
N GLY A 23 6.17 13.92 -2.35
CA GLY A 23 6.09 15.22 -1.71
C GLY A 23 5.57 15.17 -0.29
N ILE A 24 5.67 14.04 0.37
CA ILE A 24 5.20 13.87 1.73
C ILE A 24 6.25 14.39 2.69
N VAL A 25 5.87 15.38 3.49
CA VAL A 25 6.76 16.02 4.45
C VAL A 25 6.25 15.72 5.85
N GLY A 26 7.14 15.24 6.70
CA GLY A 26 6.79 14.88 8.07
C GLY A 26 6.04 13.57 8.13
N GLY A 27 6.53 12.65 8.97
CA GLY A 27 5.93 11.34 9.09
C GLY A 27 6.30 10.39 7.94
N HIS A 28 5.93 9.14 8.10
CA HIS A 28 6.25 8.08 7.14
C HIS A 28 5.03 7.28 6.71
N GLU A 29 3.85 7.67 7.20
CA GLU A 29 2.60 7.03 6.84
C GLU A 29 1.70 7.99 6.10
N VAL A 30 0.91 7.42 5.19
CA VAL A 30 -0.22 8.12 4.59
C VAL A 30 -1.49 7.37 4.93
N VAL A 31 -2.61 8.07 4.99
CA VAL A 31 -3.90 7.48 5.27
C VAL A 31 -4.72 7.51 3.99
N LEU A 32 -5.23 6.35 3.60
CA LEU A 32 -5.95 6.20 2.34
C LEU A 32 -7.34 5.61 2.59
N GLN A 33 -8.28 6.00 1.74
CA GLN A 33 -9.59 5.35 1.68
C GLN A 33 -9.54 4.29 0.60
N ALA A 34 -9.51 3.03 0.99
CA ALA A 34 -9.43 1.92 0.07
C ALA A 34 -10.75 1.16 0.01
N ALA A 35 -11.00 0.49 -1.11
CA ALA A 35 -12.18 -0.37 -1.22
C ALA A 35 -12.11 -1.49 -0.18
N ALA A 36 -13.25 -1.81 0.42
CA ALA A 36 -13.35 -2.84 1.45
C ALA A 36 -13.96 -4.11 0.86
N PRO A 37 -13.47 -5.30 1.23
CA PRO A 37 -12.33 -5.54 2.11
C PRO A 37 -11.02 -5.16 1.42
N PRO A 38 -10.05 -4.58 2.16
CA PRO A 38 -8.82 -4.11 1.53
C PRO A 38 -7.93 -5.28 1.14
N THR A 39 -7.32 -5.13 -0.02
CA THR A 39 -6.29 -6.03 -0.54
C THR A 39 -5.09 -5.19 -0.91
N VAL A 40 -3.95 -5.82 -1.19
CA VAL A 40 -2.79 -5.07 -1.69
C VAL A 40 -3.20 -4.29 -2.94
N ARG A 41 -3.96 -4.92 -3.85
CA ARG A 41 -4.40 -4.27 -5.08
C ARG A 41 -5.22 -3.02 -4.80
N THR A 42 -6.24 -3.12 -3.94
CA THR A 42 -7.11 -1.96 -3.68
C THR A 42 -6.40 -0.85 -2.94
N VAL A 43 -5.47 -1.20 -2.05
CA VAL A 43 -4.68 -0.19 -1.35
C VAL A 43 -3.74 0.53 -2.31
N LEU A 44 -3.07 -0.21 -3.20
CA LEU A 44 -2.19 0.42 -4.19
C LEU A 44 -2.97 1.24 -5.20
N ASP A 45 -4.18 0.81 -5.59
CA ASP A 45 -5.04 1.62 -6.44
C ASP A 45 -5.34 2.97 -5.76
N ALA A 46 -5.70 2.94 -4.49
CA ALA A 46 -5.98 4.16 -3.73
C ALA A 46 -4.74 5.05 -3.60
N LEU A 47 -3.58 4.42 -3.34
CA LEU A 47 -2.33 5.15 -3.22
C LEU A 47 -1.97 5.87 -4.52
N GLU A 48 -2.09 5.18 -5.64
CA GLU A 48 -1.74 5.75 -6.95
C GLU A 48 -2.76 6.80 -7.40
N THR A 49 -3.99 6.71 -6.93
CA THR A 49 -4.99 7.74 -7.19
C THR A 49 -4.67 9.00 -6.40
N ALA A 50 -4.29 8.86 -5.13
CA ALA A 50 -3.94 10.00 -4.28
C ALA A 50 -2.60 10.60 -4.66
N TYR A 51 -1.65 9.77 -5.12
CA TYR A 51 -0.29 10.19 -5.46
C TYR A 51 0.07 9.64 -6.84
N PRO A 52 -0.44 10.26 -7.91
CA PRO A 52 -0.21 9.75 -9.28
C PRO A 52 1.24 9.59 -9.67
N MET A 53 2.15 10.37 -9.06
CA MET A 53 3.58 10.28 -9.33
C MET A 53 4.17 8.93 -8.88
N LEU A 54 3.45 8.17 -8.05
CA LEU A 54 3.92 6.85 -7.62
C LEU A 54 3.57 5.73 -8.58
N ARG A 55 2.80 6.02 -9.63
CA ARG A 55 2.46 5.01 -10.63
C ARG A 55 3.72 4.47 -11.27
N GLY A 56 3.82 3.15 -11.35
CA GLY A 56 4.97 2.47 -11.94
C GLY A 56 6.17 2.34 -11.02
N THR A 57 6.14 2.93 -9.81
CA THR A 57 7.27 2.86 -8.88
C THR A 57 7.20 1.66 -7.95
N ILE A 58 6.00 1.25 -7.59
CA ILE A 58 5.78 0.16 -6.64
C ILE A 58 5.42 -1.12 -7.38
N ARG A 59 4.59 -0.98 -8.40
CA ARG A 59 4.18 -2.08 -9.28
C ARG A 59 4.21 -1.58 -10.71
N ASP A 60 4.33 -2.53 -11.63
CA ASP A 60 4.33 -2.18 -13.06
C ASP A 60 3.02 -1.48 -13.41
N GLN A 61 3.12 -0.41 -14.19
CA GLN A 61 1.97 0.42 -14.53
C GLN A 61 0.94 -0.31 -15.39
N VAL A 62 1.39 -1.28 -16.18
CA VAL A 62 0.53 -2.02 -17.11
C VAL A 62 0.10 -3.37 -16.51
N THR A 63 1.08 -4.16 -16.03
CA THR A 63 0.81 -5.51 -15.55
C THR A 63 0.38 -5.55 -14.10
N HIS A 64 0.65 -4.48 -13.33
CA HIS A 64 0.42 -4.39 -11.89
C HIS A 64 1.24 -5.41 -11.08
N GLU A 65 2.29 -5.95 -11.68
CA GLU A 65 3.20 -6.82 -10.95
C GLU A 65 4.12 -6.00 -10.06
N ARG A 66 4.35 -6.51 -8.84
CA ARG A 66 5.22 -5.86 -7.88
C ARG A 66 6.63 -5.71 -8.46
N ARG A 67 7.23 -4.54 -8.25
CA ARG A 67 8.62 -4.32 -8.62
C ARG A 67 9.53 -5.18 -7.75
N ALA A 68 10.62 -5.67 -8.32
CA ALA A 68 11.49 -6.67 -7.68
C ALA A 68 12.08 -6.22 -6.36
N PHE A 69 12.35 -4.91 -6.21
CA PHE A 69 13.00 -4.38 -5.02
C PHE A 69 12.03 -3.85 -3.97
N LEU A 70 10.74 -4.00 -4.19
CA LEU A 70 9.73 -3.57 -3.24
C LEU A 70 9.10 -4.77 -2.56
N ARG A 71 8.84 -4.62 -1.26
CA ARG A 71 8.21 -5.66 -0.47
C ARG A 71 7.06 -5.10 0.33
N PHE A 72 6.06 -5.95 0.55
CA PHE A 72 4.88 -5.58 1.31
C PHE A 72 4.83 -6.40 2.59
N PHE A 73 4.64 -5.71 3.73
CA PHE A 73 4.52 -6.35 5.03
C PHE A 73 3.25 -5.90 5.74
N ALA A 74 2.61 -6.83 6.42
CA ALA A 74 1.48 -6.52 7.28
C ALA A 74 1.53 -7.45 8.48
N CYS A 75 1.37 -6.89 9.68
CA CYS A 75 1.37 -7.67 10.92
C CYS A 75 2.59 -8.59 11.02
N GLN A 76 3.76 -8.07 10.63
CA GLN A 76 5.04 -8.76 10.69
C GLN A 76 5.17 -9.94 9.71
N GLN A 77 4.30 -10.00 8.70
CA GLN A 77 4.35 -11.01 7.66
C GLN A 77 4.66 -10.39 6.31
N ASP A 78 5.54 -11.04 5.56
CA ASP A 78 5.87 -10.63 4.20
C ASP A 78 4.77 -11.11 3.26
N LEU A 79 4.08 -10.16 2.65
CA LEU A 79 2.98 -10.46 1.72
C LEU A 79 3.40 -10.32 0.26
N SER A 80 4.70 -10.12 0.01
CA SER A 80 5.17 -9.77 -1.35
C SER A 80 4.88 -10.83 -2.39
N LEU A 81 4.84 -12.10 -1.98
CA LEU A 81 4.58 -13.22 -2.88
C LEU A 81 3.14 -13.72 -2.82
N ASP A 82 2.32 -13.12 -1.97
CA ASP A 82 0.92 -13.50 -1.87
C ASP A 82 0.13 -12.85 -3.01
N SER A 83 -1.06 -13.40 -3.27
CA SER A 83 -1.94 -12.80 -4.26
C SER A 83 -2.29 -11.37 -3.85
N PRO A 84 -2.18 -10.40 -4.78
CA PRO A 84 -2.59 -9.03 -4.47
C PRO A 84 -4.09 -8.88 -4.23
N ASP A 85 -4.86 -9.91 -4.55
CA ASP A 85 -6.31 -9.92 -4.35
C ASP A 85 -6.72 -10.62 -3.06
N ALA A 86 -5.77 -11.16 -2.31
CA ALA A 86 -6.07 -11.77 -1.02
C ALA A 86 -6.44 -10.70 0.00
N PRO A 87 -7.44 -10.94 0.84
CA PRO A 87 -7.80 -9.96 1.87
C PRO A 87 -6.64 -9.72 2.83
N LEU A 88 -6.44 -8.46 3.17
CA LEU A 88 -5.44 -8.09 4.17
C LEU A 88 -5.93 -8.45 5.56
N PRO A 89 -5.00 -8.60 6.54
CA PRO A 89 -5.40 -8.85 7.92
C PRO A 89 -6.37 -7.80 8.45
N ALA A 90 -7.21 -8.21 9.39
CA ALA A 90 -8.21 -7.32 9.97
C ALA A 90 -7.60 -6.07 10.59
N ALA A 91 -6.39 -6.18 11.14
CA ALA A 91 -5.71 -5.03 11.74
C ALA A 91 -5.38 -3.95 10.73
N ILE A 92 -5.17 -4.33 9.46
CA ILE A 92 -4.94 -3.34 8.39
C ILE A 92 -6.27 -2.66 8.04
N ALA A 93 -7.33 -3.44 7.92
CA ALA A 93 -8.65 -2.91 7.57
C ALA A 93 -9.17 -1.95 8.65
N SER A 94 -8.84 -2.19 9.91
CA SER A 94 -9.27 -1.35 11.03
C SER A 94 -8.38 -0.12 11.24
N GLY A 95 -7.25 -0.04 10.53
CA GLY A 95 -6.28 1.04 10.74
C GLY A 95 -5.42 0.87 11.98
N THR A 96 -5.50 -0.27 12.65
CA THR A 96 -4.71 -0.54 13.86
C THR A 96 -3.24 -0.75 13.52
N GLU A 97 -2.97 -1.40 12.39
CA GLU A 97 -1.63 -1.65 11.89
C GLU A 97 -1.49 -1.14 10.46
N PRO A 98 -0.35 -0.59 10.08
CA PRO A 98 -0.15 -0.13 8.71
C PRO A 98 0.22 -1.27 7.77
N LEU A 99 -0.12 -1.09 6.49
CA LEU A 99 0.54 -1.84 5.43
C LEU A 99 1.88 -1.16 5.17
N ILE A 100 2.97 -1.90 5.27
CA ILE A 100 4.31 -1.36 5.15
C ILE A 100 4.87 -1.70 3.77
N ILE A 101 5.31 -0.68 3.06
CA ILE A 101 6.01 -0.84 1.79
C ILE A 101 7.48 -0.55 2.05
N LEU A 102 8.32 -1.55 1.84
CA LEU A 102 9.75 -1.43 2.01
C LEU A 102 10.43 -1.44 0.67
N GLY A 103 11.42 -0.57 0.51
CA GLY A 103 12.25 -0.55 -0.67
C GLY A 103 13.64 -1.05 -0.35
N ALA A 104 14.09 -2.09 -1.06
CA ALA A 104 15.48 -2.52 -0.96
C ALA A 104 16.35 -1.54 -1.72
N VAL A 105 17.46 -1.15 -1.11
CA VAL A 105 18.42 -0.28 -1.77
C VAL A 105 19.37 -1.16 -2.57
N ALA A 106 19.33 -1.03 -3.89
CA ALA A 106 20.18 -1.81 -4.77
C ALA A 106 21.62 -1.46 -4.53
N GLY A 107 22.47 -2.47 -4.29
CA GLY A 107 23.90 -2.28 -4.07
C GLY A 107 24.25 -1.75 -2.70
N GLY A 108 23.27 -1.61 -1.85
CA GLY A 108 23.48 -1.10 -0.49
C GLY A 108 23.56 -2.22 0.50
#